data_1cbad24234be1ba9065bc1a98b8de5d7
#
_entry.id   1cbad24234be1ba9065bc1a98b8de5d7
#
_cell.length_a   1.000
_cell.length_b   1.000
_cell.length_c   1.000
_cell.angle_alpha   90.00
_cell.angle_beta   90.00
_cell.angle_gamma   90.00
#
_symmetry.space_group_name_H-M   'P 1'
#
loop_
_entity.id
_entity.type
_entity.pdbx_description
1 polymer ?
#
loop_
_entity_poly.entity_id
_entity_poly.type
_entity_poly.pdbx_seq_one_letter_code
_entity_poly.pdbx_strand_id
1 'polypeptide(L)'
;MEEQTAALLAALKKQASTNVEQRLQLFSNLKSSIKHQRVPESCQASILECIRIAISAQTSAALVNTGFSTLSHLVKRLVLQKETHIITSHASSLCPILLDRLGDAREAHRSAASLLLTDLYQYCHTDIDAGIHNAIGGNNPRAKETAMTWVVKVRYAGACRQ
;
A
#
# COMPACT_ATOMS: atom_id res chain seq x y z
N MET A 1 -15.74 3.13 12.79
CA MET A 1 -14.61 3.20 11.82
C MET A 1 -14.41 4.59 11.25
N GLU A 2 -15.44 5.32 10.93
CA GLU A 2 -15.33 6.69 10.38
C GLU A 2 -14.61 7.64 11.31
N GLU A 3 -14.93 7.65 12.61
CA GLU A 3 -14.25 8.46 13.63
C GLU A 3 -12.77 8.07 13.78
N GLN A 4 -12.47 6.78 13.76
CA GLN A 4 -11.09 6.27 13.83
C GLN A 4 -10.27 6.75 12.63
N THR A 5 -10.86 6.69 11.43
CA THR A 5 -10.20 7.12 10.19
C THR A 5 -9.96 8.62 10.20
N ALA A 6 -10.97 9.41 10.60
CA ALA A 6 -10.84 10.86 10.70
C ALA A 6 -9.76 11.29 11.72
N ALA A 7 -9.73 10.65 12.89
CA ALA A 7 -8.73 10.91 13.92
C ALA A 7 -7.32 10.57 13.43
N LEU A 8 -7.15 9.43 12.77
CA LEU A 8 -5.86 9.02 12.21
C LEU A 8 -5.39 9.99 11.11
N LEU A 9 -6.27 10.34 10.19
CA LEU A 9 -5.94 11.25 9.09
C LEU A 9 -5.51 12.62 9.63
N ALA A 10 -6.21 13.15 10.63
CA ALA A 10 -5.84 14.39 11.30
C ALA A 10 -4.47 14.29 11.98
N ALA A 11 -4.19 13.17 12.66
CA ALA A 11 -2.90 12.94 13.32
C ALA A 11 -1.75 12.83 12.31
N LEU A 12 -1.97 12.18 11.17
CA LEU A 12 -0.97 12.05 10.11
C LEU A 12 -0.66 13.39 9.42
N LYS A 13 -1.66 14.25 9.24
CA LYS A 13 -1.49 15.58 8.64
C LYS A 13 -0.85 16.59 9.58
N LYS A 14 -1.07 16.45 10.89
CA LYS A 14 -0.53 17.34 11.94
C LYS A 14 0.71 16.74 12.61
N GLN A 15 1.74 16.45 11.84
CA GLN A 15 2.95 15.79 12.35
C GLN A 15 3.62 16.50 13.53
N ALA A 16 3.52 17.82 13.63
CA ALA A 16 4.13 18.60 14.68
C ALA A 16 3.44 18.49 16.06
N SER A 17 2.16 18.10 16.10
CA SER A 17 1.35 18.03 17.32
C SER A 17 1.09 16.61 17.84
N THR A 18 1.51 15.58 17.08
CA THR A 18 1.33 14.18 17.46
C THR A 18 2.66 13.43 17.38
N ASN A 19 2.94 12.59 18.38
CA ASN A 19 4.13 11.75 18.34
C ASN A 19 3.89 10.49 17.49
N VAL A 20 4.98 9.81 17.12
CA VAL A 20 4.94 8.60 16.28
C VAL A 20 4.13 7.48 16.95
N GLU A 21 4.26 7.33 18.27
CA GLU A 21 3.55 6.28 19.01
C GLU A 21 2.04 6.44 18.95
N GLN A 22 1.55 7.67 19.10
CA GLN A 22 0.11 7.96 18.98
C GLN A 22 -0.41 7.62 17.57
N ARG A 23 0.33 8.01 16.54
CA ARG A 23 -0.02 7.69 15.15
C ARG A 23 -0.04 6.18 14.92
N LEU A 24 0.97 5.46 15.41
CA LEU A 24 1.04 4.01 15.31
C LEU A 24 -0.11 3.32 16.04
N GLN A 25 -0.47 3.82 17.24
CA GLN A 25 -1.60 3.26 17.99
C GLN A 25 -2.92 3.46 17.26
N LEU A 26 -3.18 4.66 16.74
CA LEU A 26 -4.38 4.95 15.94
C LEU A 26 -4.44 4.07 14.68
N PHE A 27 -3.31 3.88 14.02
CA PHE A 27 -3.21 3.01 12.85
C PHE A 27 -3.49 1.54 13.19
N SER A 28 -2.91 1.06 14.28
CA SER A 28 -3.11 -0.31 14.75
C SER A 28 -4.57 -0.59 15.09
N ASN A 29 -5.25 0.36 15.73
CA ASN A 29 -6.68 0.27 16.05
C ASN A 29 -7.53 0.20 14.76
N LEU A 30 -7.25 1.07 13.79
CA LEU A 30 -7.95 1.06 12.50
C LEU A 30 -7.71 -0.26 11.74
N LYS A 31 -6.47 -0.73 11.71
CA LYS A 31 -6.12 -2.02 11.09
C LYS A 31 -6.89 -3.17 11.71
N SER A 32 -7.01 -3.20 13.03
CA SER A 32 -7.80 -4.21 13.73
C SER A 32 -9.28 -4.16 13.35
N SER A 33 -9.84 -2.97 13.24
CA SER A 33 -11.24 -2.78 12.79
C SER A 33 -11.44 -3.29 11.35
N ILE A 34 -10.52 -2.99 10.44
CA ILE A 34 -10.55 -3.46 9.06
C ILE A 34 -10.52 -4.99 8.98
N LYS A 35 -9.73 -5.64 9.84
CA LYS A 35 -9.65 -7.11 9.88
C LYS A 35 -10.96 -7.78 10.29
N HIS A 36 -11.71 -7.17 11.18
CA HIS A 36 -12.85 -7.81 11.85
C HIS A 36 -14.23 -7.28 11.44
N GLN A 37 -14.28 -6.14 10.77
CA GLN A 37 -15.54 -5.47 10.43
C GLN A 37 -15.59 -5.10 8.94
N ARG A 38 -16.80 -4.93 8.43
CA ARG A 38 -17.03 -4.33 7.13
C ARG A 38 -16.47 -2.89 7.13
N VAL A 39 -15.81 -2.51 6.05
CA VAL A 39 -15.35 -1.13 5.84
C VAL A 39 -16.44 -0.36 5.11
N PRO A 40 -17.06 0.64 5.73
CA PRO A 40 -18.07 1.46 5.08
C PRO A 40 -17.50 2.21 3.87
N GLU A 41 -18.31 2.34 2.82
CA GLU A 41 -17.88 3.06 1.59
C GLU A 41 -17.48 4.51 1.91
N SER A 42 -18.17 5.15 2.86
CA SER A 42 -17.93 6.53 3.29
C SER A 42 -16.49 6.81 3.79
N CYS A 43 -15.76 5.79 4.29
CA CYS A 43 -14.42 5.97 4.82
C CYS A 43 -13.32 5.30 3.98
N GLN A 44 -13.65 4.58 2.92
CA GLN A 44 -12.66 3.84 2.11
C GLN A 44 -11.60 4.74 1.51
N ALA A 45 -11.99 5.86 0.92
CA ALA A 45 -11.05 6.82 0.33
C ALA A 45 -10.13 7.45 1.38
N SER A 46 -10.66 7.80 2.55
CA SER A 46 -9.89 8.37 3.65
C SER A 46 -8.91 7.35 4.25
N ILE A 47 -9.28 6.08 4.31
CA ILE A 47 -8.37 4.99 4.72
C ILE A 47 -7.21 4.85 3.73
N LEU A 48 -7.51 4.87 2.42
CA LEU A 48 -6.46 4.84 1.39
C LEU A 48 -5.51 6.04 1.50
N GLU A 49 -6.03 7.23 1.82
CA GLU A 49 -5.20 8.41 2.05
C GLU A 49 -4.29 8.25 3.28
N CYS A 50 -4.79 7.70 4.38
CA CYS A 50 -3.97 7.36 5.55
C CYS A 50 -2.83 6.40 5.18
N ILE A 51 -3.14 5.37 4.42
CA ILE A 51 -2.18 4.38 3.94
C ILE A 51 -1.13 5.03 3.04
N ARG A 52 -1.56 5.89 2.12
CA ARG A 52 -0.67 6.62 1.22
C ARG A 52 0.34 7.47 2.00
N ILE A 53 -0.13 8.23 2.97
CA ILE A 53 0.73 9.07 3.84
C ILE A 53 1.73 8.19 4.59
N ALA A 54 1.28 7.08 5.16
CA ALA A 54 2.13 6.18 5.94
C ALA A 54 3.23 5.53 5.08
N ILE A 55 2.89 4.99 3.92
CA ILE A 55 3.85 4.35 3.02
C ILE A 55 4.84 5.37 2.44
N SER A 56 4.42 6.62 2.27
CA SER A 56 5.29 7.72 1.79
C SER A 56 6.20 8.30 2.87
N ALA A 57 6.03 7.91 4.15
CA ALA A 57 6.81 8.47 5.26
C ALA A 57 8.31 8.20 5.10
N GLN A 58 9.13 9.24 5.26
CA GLN A 58 10.59 9.15 5.12
C GLN A 58 11.29 8.85 6.44
N THR A 59 10.65 9.18 7.56
CA THR A 59 11.30 9.21 8.88
C THR A 59 10.91 8.05 9.80
N SER A 60 9.90 7.26 9.46
CA SER A 60 9.40 6.19 10.32
C SER A 60 9.19 4.88 9.56
N ALA A 61 10.14 3.97 9.70
CA ALA A 61 10.00 2.61 9.16
C ALA A 61 8.79 1.86 9.74
N ALA A 62 8.49 2.07 11.03
CA ALA A 62 7.34 1.46 11.69
C ALA A 62 6.01 1.92 11.06
N LEU A 63 5.91 3.20 10.72
CA LEU A 63 4.73 3.74 10.06
C LEU A 63 4.56 3.17 8.65
N VAL A 64 5.64 3.06 7.90
CA VAL A 64 5.64 2.43 6.57
C VAL A 64 5.19 0.97 6.65
N ASN A 65 5.73 0.19 7.57
CA ASN A 65 5.34 -1.21 7.77
C ASN A 65 3.85 -1.34 8.14
N THR A 66 3.36 -0.46 9.00
CA THR A 66 1.94 -0.45 9.39
C THR A 66 1.06 -0.08 8.19
N GLY A 67 1.49 0.85 7.35
CA GLY A 67 0.81 1.20 6.10
C GLY A 67 0.69 0.01 5.15
N PHE A 68 1.77 -0.72 4.93
CA PHE A 68 1.77 -1.93 4.11
C PHE A 68 0.81 -3.00 4.65
N SER A 69 0.90 -3.28 5.95
CA SER A 69 0.04 -4.27 6.61
C SER A 69 -1.44 -3.89 6.54
N THR A 70 -1.76 -2.62 6.77
CA THR A 70 -3.12 -2.11 6.68
C THR A 70 -3.67 -2.21 5.26
N LEU A 71 -2.87 -1.87 4.26
CA LEU A 71 -3.27 -2.00 2.85
C LEU A 71 -3.57 -3.45 2.48
N SER A 72 -2.74 -4.38 2.92
CA SER A 72 -2.98 -5.81 2.69
C SER A 72 -4.32 -6.28 3.27
N HIS A 73 -4.64 -5.88 4.49
CA HIS A 73 -5.93 -6.20 5.12
C HIS A 73 -7.10 -5.51 4.43
N LEU A 74 -6.93 -4.24 4.02
CA LEU A 74 -7.97 -3.50 3.30
C LEU A 74 -8.30 -4.17 1.96
N VAL A 75 -7.31 -4.54 1.17
CA VAL A 75 -7.51 -5.23 -0.12
C VAL A 75 -8.32 -6.51 0.08
N LYS A 76 -7.93 -7.35 1.05
CA LYS A 76 -8.66 -8.59 1.37
C LYS A 76 -10.10 -8.30 1.77
N ARG A 77 -10.34 -7.27 2.59
CA ARG A 77 -11.67 -6.89 3.04
C ARG A 77 -12.54 -6.39 1.87
N LEU A 78 -11.98 -5.55 1.01
CA LEU A 78 -12.70 -5.03 -0.16
C LEU A 78 -13.06 -6.14 -1.17
N VAL A 79 -12.18 -7.13 -1.32
CA VAL A 79 -12.48 -8.33 -2.12
C VAL A 79 -13.68 -9.09 -1.54
N LEU A 80 -13.69 -9.33 -0.23
CA LEU A 80 -14.80 -10.00 0.46
C LEU A 80 -16.11 -9.21 0.36
N GLN A 81 -16.05 -7.89 0.39
CA GLN A 81 -17.21 -7.00 0.26
C GLN A 81 -17.67 -6.84 -1.19
N LYS A 82 -16.89 -7.29 -2.17
CA LYS A 82 -17.12 -7.05 -3.61
C LYS A 82 -17.11 -5.56 -3.97
N GLU A 83 -16.26 -4.78 -3.31
CA GLU A 83 -16.14 -3.32 -3.47
C GLU A 83 -14.72 -2.95 -3.93
N THR A 84 -14.15 -3.67 -4.89
CA THR A 84 -12.78 -3.47 -5.37
C THR A 84 -12.63 -2.27 -6.32
N HIS A 85 -13.73 -1.67 -6.77
CA HIS A 85 -13.71 -0.50 -7.66
C HIS A 85 -12.96 0.70 -7.08
N ILE A 86 -12.97 0.86 -5.77
CA ILE A 86 -12.22 1.93 -5.09
C ILE A 86 -10.70 1.80 -5.29
N ILE A 87 -10.20 0.58 -5.39
CA ILE A 87 -8.77 0.32 -5.65
C ILE A 87 -8.41 0.83 -7.04
N THR A 88 -9.20 0.49 -8.05
CA THR A 88 -8.99 0.92 -9.43
C THR A 88 -9.07 2.44 -9.57
N SER A 89 -10.05 3.07 -8.92
CA SER A 89 -10.20 4.52 -8.98
C SER A 89 -9.10 5.30 -8.26
N HIS A 90 -8.37 4.67 -7.33
CA HIS A 90 -7.23 5.27 -6.61
C HIS A 90 -5.87 4.75 -7.11
N ALA A 91 -5.83 4.00 -8.20
CA ALA A 91 -4.60 3.42 -8.74
C ALA A 91 -3.50 4.46 -9.01
N SER A 92 -3.86 5.61 -9.58
CA SER A 92 -2.93 6.69 -9.91
C SER A 92 -2.24 7.34 -8.69
N SER A 93 -2.83 7.24 -7.51
CA SER A 93 -2.24 7.75 -6.27
C SER A 93 -1.57 6.64 -5.43
N LEU A 94 -2.07 5.42 -5.52
CA LEU A 94 -1.61 4.30 -4.72
C LEU A 94 -0.40 3.58 -5.34
N CYS A 95 -0.43 3.30 -6.64
CA CYS A 95 0.64 2.55 -7.30
C CYS A 95 2.00 3.27 -7.27
N PRO A 96 2.12 4.59 -7.49
CA PRO A 96 3.41 5.27 -7.45
C PRO A 96 4.15 5.12 -6.12
N ILE A 97 3.45 5.19 -4.98
CA ILE A 97 4.09 5.06 -3.66
C ILE A 97 4.61 3.64 -3.40
N LEU A 98 3.92 2.63 -3.91
CA LEU A 98 4.39 1.24 -3.83
C LEU A 98 5.59 1.00 -4.75
N LEU A 99 5.55 1.55 -5.96
CA LEU A 99 6.64 1.46 -6.93
C LEU A 99 7.91 2.16 -6.42
N ASP A 100 7.79 3.30 -5.75
CA ASP A 100 8.92 3.99 -5.12
C ASP A 100 9.60 3.10 -4.06
N ARG A 101 8.83 2.29 -3.34
CA ARG A 101 9.37 1.38 -2.32
C ARG A 101 10.12 0.17 -2.88
N LEU A 102 10.07 -0.10 -4.18
CA LEU A 102 10.92 -1.10 -4.82
C LEU A 102 12.41 -0.73 -4.75
N GLY A 103 12.73 0.56 -4.62
CA GLY A 103 14.08 1.07 -4.44
C GLY A 103 14.49 1.34 -2.99
N ASP A 104 13.67 0.98 -2.01
CA ASP A 104 13.93 1.23 -0.59
C ASP A 104 15.21 0.52 -0.13
N ALA A 105 15.96 1.16 0.78
CA ALA A 105 17.15 0.58 1.37
C ALA A 105 16.85 -0.69 2.20
N ARG A 106 15.65 -0.77 2.78
CA ARG A 106 15.21 -1.92 3.60
C ARG A 106 14.61 -3.00 2.72
N GLU A 107 15.16 -4.20 2.80
CA GLU A 107 14.64 -5.36 2.08
C GLU A 107 13.18 -5.68 2.44
N ALA A 108 12.81 -5.53 3.72
CA ALA A 108 11.44 -5.76 4.19
C ALA A 108 10.44 -4.85 3.46
N HIS A 109 10.80 -3.59 3.20
CA HIS A 109 9.94 -2.65 2.46
C HIS A 109 9.85 -3.02 0.98
N ARG A 110 10.96 -3.40 0.34
CA ARG A 110 10.97 -3.86 -1.05
C ARG A 110 10.09 -5.10 -1.23
N SER A 111 10.20 -6.05 -0.31
CA SER A 111 9.42 -7.30 -0.34
C SER A 111 7.93 -7.04 -0.12
N ALA A 112 7.58 -6.20 0.85
CA ALA A 112 6.19 -5.84 1.12
C ALA A 112 5.55 -5.10 -0.07
N ALA A 113 6.26 -4.15 -0.67
CA ALA A 113 5.80 -3.44 -1.87
C ALA A 113 5.60 -4.40 -3.05
N SER A 114 6.54 -5.31 -3.29
CA SER A 114 6.44 -6.32 -4.35
C SER A 114 5.22 -7.22 -4.18
N LEU A 115 4.95 -7.67 -2.96
CA LEU A 115 3.81 -8.51 -2.65
C LEU A 115 2.49 -7.79 -2.88
N LEU A 116 2.38 -6.54 -2.43
CA LEU A 116 1.20 -5.70 -2.64
C LEU A 116 0.97 -5.39 -4.12
N LEU A 117 2.01 -5.10 -4.89
CA LEU A 117 1.88 -4.92 -6.35
C LEU A 117 1.33 -6.17 -7.02
N THR A 118 1.72 -7.35 -6.56
CA THR A 118 1.16 -8.62 -7.05
C THR A 118 -0.33 -8.73 -6.72
N ASP A 119 -0.72 -8.42 -5.49
CA ASP A 119 -2.13 -8.49 -5.05
C ASP A 119 -3.01 -7.47 -5.78
N LEU A 120 -2.45 -6.31 -6.13
CA LEU A 120 -3.16 -5.22 -6.80
C LEU A 120 -3.15 -5.34 -8.33
N TYR A 121 -2.35 -6.21 -8.91
CA TYR A 121 -2.10 -6.25 -10.34
C TYR A 121 -3.38 -6.38 -11.18
N GLN A 122 -4.31 -7.23 -10.77
CA GLN A 122 -5.57 -7.42 -11.48
C GLN A 122 -6.47 -6.16 -11.50
N TYR A 123 -6.27 -5.22 -10.56
CA TYR A 123 -7.06 -3.97 -10.47
C TYR A 123 -6.34 -2.75 -11.05
N CYS A 124 -5.02 -2.78 -11.11
CA CYS A 124 -4.16 -1.64 -11.42
C CYS A 124 -3.08 -1.97 -12.45
N HIS A 125 -3.28 -2.96 -13.33
CA HIS A 125 -2.25 -3.48 -14.23
C HIS A 125 -1.58 -2.40 -15.08
N THR A 126 -2.34 -1.46 -15.62
CA THR A 126 -1.78 -0.38 -16.47
C THR A 126 -0.78 0.49 -15.72
N ASP A 127 -1.14 0.94 -14.50
CA ASP A 127 -0.27 1.77 -13.67
C ASP A 127 0.96 0.98 -13.20
N ILE A 128 0.78 -0.28 -12.83
CA ILE A 128 1.87 -1.14 -12.37
C ILE A 128 2.83 -1.45 -13.51
N ASP A 129 2.35 -1.83 -14.69
CA ASP A 129 3.19 -2.11 -15.85
C ASP A 129 4.03 -0.90 -16.24
N ALA A 130 3.44 0.28 -16.29
CA ALA A 130 4.15 1.52 -16.59
C ALA A 130 5.24 1.82 -15.54
N GLY A 131 4.91 1.66 -14.27
CA GLY A 131 5.85 1.89 -13.16
C GLY A 131 6.99 0.87 -13.12
N ILE A 132 6.72 -0.39 -13.38
CA ILE A 132 7.73 -1.45 -13.48
C ILE A 132 8.65 -1.18 -14.67
N HIS A 133 8.11 -0.81 -15.81
CA HIS A 133 8.90 -0.43 -16.97
C HIS A 133 9.85 0.74 -16.66
N ASN A 134 9.34 1.78 -16.00
CA ASN A 134 10.15 2.92 -15.57
C ASN A 134 11.23 2.53 -14.56
N ALA A 135 10.92 1.65 -13.62
CA ALA A 135 11.89 1.17 -12.63
C ALA A 135 13.04 0.39 -13.29
N ILE A 136 12.74 -0.46 -14.27
CA ILE A 136 13.75 -1.23 -15.03
C ILE A 136 14.62 -0.30 -15.88
N GLY A 137 14.04 0.72 -16.49
CA GLY A 137 14.78 1.70 -17.31
C GLY A 137 15.48 2.79 -16.51
N GLY A 138 15.24 2.88 -15.20
CA GLY A 138 15.78 3.94 -14.35
C GLY A 138 17.20 3.70 -13.86
N ASN A 139 17.68 4.62 -13.00
CA ASN A 139 19.06 4.64 -12.50
C ASN A 139 19.23 4.07 -11.09
N ASN A 140 18.14 3.68 -10.42
CA ASN A 140 18.22 3.08 -9.08
C ASN A 140 18.43 1.56 -9.20
N PRO A 141 19.63 1.03 -8.83
CA PRO A 141 19.92 -0.40 -8.97
C PRO A 141 18.98 -1.30 -8.17
N ARG A 142 18.59 -0.89 -6.97
CA ARG A 142 17.67 -1.67 -6.11
C ARG A 142 16.27 -1.76 -6.73
N ALA A 143 15.75 -0.64 -7.21
CA ALA A 143 14.47 -0.59 -7.89
C ALA A 143 14.46 -1.46 -9.15
N LYS A 144 15.52 -1.38 -9.95
CA LYS A 144 15.70 -2.18 -11.16
C LYS A 144 15.70 -3.68 -10.85
N GLU A 145 16.53 -4.11 -9.90
CA GLU A 145 16.62 -5.52 -9.48
C GLU A 145 15.30 -6.05 -8.95
N THR A 146 14.66 -5.29 -8.05
CA THR A 146 13.38 -5.66 -7.45
C THR A 146 12.28 -5.75 -8.51
N ALA A 147 12.23 -4.80 -9.44
CA ALA A 147 11.25 -4.80 -10.53
C ALA A 147 11.46 -6.00 -11.48
N MET A 148 12.69 -6.30 -11.84
CA MET A 148 13.02 -7.47 -12.69
C MET A 148 12.63 -8.78 -11.99
N THR A 149 12.93 -8.92 -10.70
CA THR A 149 12.54 -10.08 -9.90
C THR A 149 11.03 -10.23 -9.83
N TRP A 150 10.31 -9.12 -9.67
CA TRP A 150 8.84 -9.09 -9.66
C TRP A 150 8.26 -9.59 -10.98
N VAL A 151 8.78 -9.12 -12.12
CA VAL A 151 8.33 -9.55 -13.47
C VAL A 151 8.48 -11.06 -13.63
N VAL A 152 9.63 -11.61 -13.23
CA VAL A 152 9.89 -13.05 -13.29
C VAL A 152 8.86 -13.83 -12.46
N LYS A 153 8.64 -13.43 -11.21
CA LYS A 153 7.68 -14.10 -10.31
C LYS A 153 6.25 -14.07 -10.85
N VAL A 154 5.79 -12.94 -11.36
CA VAL A 154 4.43 -12.79 -11.89
C VAL A 154 4.21 -13.64 -13.14
N ARG A 155 5.19 -13.68 -14.04
CA ARG A 155 5.12 -14.52 -15.25
C ARG A 155 5.09 -16.01 -14.92
N TYR A 156 5.94 -16.48 -14.01
CA TYR A 156 5.96 -17.89 -13.60
C TYR A 156 4.68 -18.31 -12.86
N ALA A 157 4.15 -17.45 -12.00
CA ALA A 157 2.87 -17.72 -11.33
C ALA A 157 1.70 -17.83 -12.32
N GLY A 158 1.73 -17.05 -13.42
CA GLY A 158 0.76 -17.13 -14.51
C GLY A 158 0.89 -18.41 -15.33
N ALA A 159 2.10 -18.89 -15.56
CA ALA A 159 2.35 -20.12 -16.32
C ALA A 159 1.92 -21.40 -15.58
N CYS A 160 1.96 -21.39 -14.25
CA CYS A 160 1.53 -22.54 -13.44
C CYS A 160 0.00 -22.67 -13.29
N ARG A 161 -0.78 -21.69 -13.74
CA ARG A 161 -2.26 -21.71 -13.68
C ARG A 161 -2.93 -22.08 -15.02
N GLN A 162 -2.15 -22.33 -16.02
CA GLN A 162 -2.62 -22.87 -17.32
C GLN A 162 -2.35 -24.36 -17.40
#